data_d828340df9c8074c53c2e08f0a0233ca
#
_entry.id   d828340df9c8074c53c2e08f0a0233ca
#
_cell.length_a   1.000
_cell.length_b   1.000
_cell.length_c   1.000
_cell.angle_alpha   90.00
_cell.angle_beta   90.00
_cell.angle_gamma   90.00
#
_symmetry.space_group_name_H-M   'P 1'
#
loop_
_entity.id
_entity.type
_entity.pdbx_description
1 polymer ?
#
loop_
_entity_poly.entity_id
_entity_poly.type
_entity_poly.pdbx_seq_one_letter_code
_entity_poly.pdbx_strand_id
1 'polypeptide(L)'
;METLRAKGVKYAVVCPGSRSSPLAFAFARTEGIEPISILDERSAGFFALGLAKREGAAAALVCTSGTAAANFFPAIVEASESGVPLIALTADRPPELRNCRAGQTIDQVGLYGSYPVDQAELALPESSLDRLRELRKTVGSFCDRSISPRSGPIHLNVPFRDPLSPLPDEFFENPISDEEWRFFFDGLDSAGKSRLVVDLDLSIYTDTDRGAIIIGATLAPYGRNWVDNVARLCAALKWPVLADALNPVRNHLDRFPYCVSGYDTICRSPIANGELVPEKVVVVGDLPISKTLRSWLKRNDVEMVFLNA
;
A
#
# COMPACT_ATOMS: atom_id res chain seq x y z
N MET A 1 -18.49 1.39 -3.22
CA MET A 1 -17.58 2.51 -3.53
C MET A 1 -17.61 3.57 -2.42
N GLU A 2 -18.77 3.96 -1.91
CA GLU A 2 -18.86 4.94 -0.83
C GLU A 2 -18.03 4.57 0.42
N THR A 3 -17.99 3.29 0.78
CA THR A 3 -17.12 2.82 1.88
C THR A 3 -15.63 3.06 1.58
N LEU A 4 -15.19 2.82 0.34
CA LEU A 4 -13.81 3.09 -0.08
C LEU A 4 -13.49 4.59 0.00
N ARG A 5 -14.43 5.43 -0.47
CA ARG A 5 -14.32 6.89 -0.38
C ARG A 5 -14.20 7.35 1.07
N ALA A 6 -15.08 6.87 1.96
CA ALA A 6 -15.05 7.19 3.39
C ALA A 6 -13.73 6.75 4.05
N LYS A 7 -13.11 5.66 3.57
CA LYS A 7 -11.78 5.18 3.99
C LYS A 7 -10.60 5.92 3.32
N GLY A 8 -10.86 6.97 2.53
CA GLY A 8 -9.84 7.84 1.97
C GLY A 8 -9.26 7.40 0.63
N VAL A 9 -9.87 6.42 -0.05
CA VAL A 9 -9.51 6.07 -1.43
C VAL A 9 -9.92 7.21 -2.36
N LYS A 10 -8.95 7.73 -3.11
CA LYS A 10 -9.16 8.86 -4.05
C LYS A 10 -9.10 8.44 -5.51
N TYR A 11 -8.48 7.31 -5.81
CA TYR A 11 -8.24 6.85 -7.18
C TYR A 11 -8.68 5.40 -7.36
N ALA A 12 -9.31 5.14 -8.50
CA ALA A 12 -9.62 3.79 -8.95
C ALA A 12 -9.09 3.56 -10.36
N VAL A 13 -8.12 2.68 -10.51
CA VAL A 13 -7.60 2.27 -11.81
C VAL A 13 -8.47 1.14 -12.33
N VAL A 14 -9.15 1.36 -13.45
CA VAL A 14 -10.18 0.46 -13.97
C VAL A 14 -9.74 -0.09 -15.32
N CYS A 15 -9.59 -1.41 -15.41
CA CYS A 15 -9.37 -2.12 -16.67
C CYS A 15 -10.72 -2.52 -17.31
N PRO A 16 -10.81 -2.46 -18.65
CA PRO A 16 -12.07 -2.75 -19.35
C PRO A 16 -12.44 -4.22 -19.27
N GLY A 17 -13.74 -4.50 -19.29
CA GLY A 17 -14.29 -5.85 -19.35
C GLY A 17 -15.74 -5.91 -18.91
N SER A 18 -16.52 -6.82 -19.52
CA SER A 18 -17.97 -6.90 -19.27
C SER A 18 -18.29 -7.27 -17.82
N ARG A 19 -17.57 -8.24 -17.22
CA ARG A 19 -17.86 -8.69 -15.85
C ARG A 19 -17.56 -7.62 -14.79
N SER A 20 -16.62 -6.70 -15.07
CA SER A 20 -16.32 -5.57 -14.19
C SER A 20 -17.19 -4.33 -14.42
N SER A 21 -18.14 -4.36 -15.39
CA SER A 21 -19.02 -3.21 -15.65
C SER A 21 -19.72 -2.67 -14.40
N PRO A 22 -20.29 -3.50 -13.50
CA PRO A 22 -20.93 -2.98 -12.28
C PRO A 22 -19.97 -2.17 -11.41
N LEU A 23 -18.71 -2.61 -11.29
CA LEU A 23 -17.68 -1.87 -10.54
C LEU A 23 -17.31 -0.58 -11.25
N ALA A 24 -17.10 -0.63 -12.57
CA ALA A 24 -16.74 0.53 -13.38
C ALA A 24 -17.81 1.64 -13.29
N PHE A 25 -19.08 1.27 -13.43
CA PHE A 25 -20.20 2.20 -13.28
C PHE A 25 -20.30 2.78 -11.87
N ALA A 26 -20.10 1.94 -10.86
CA ALA A 26 -20.15 2.40 -9.48
C ALA A 26 -19.02 3.40 -9.19
N PHE A 27 -17.81 3.18 -9.68
CA PHE A 27 -16.72 4.15 -9.54
C PHE A 27 -16.98 5.45 -10.32
N ALA A 28 -17.50 5.35 -11.55
CA ALA A 28 -17.82 6.52 -12.37
C ALA A 28 -18.91 7.42 -11.75
N ARG A 29 -19.78 6.87 -10.91
CA ARG A 29 -20.86 7.60 -10.22
C ARG A 29 -20.50 8.05 -8.80
N THR A 30 -19.36 7.61 -8.25
CA THR A 30 -18.97 7.97 -6.87
C THR A 30 -18.15 9.24 -6.87
N GLU A 31 -18.75 10.35 -6.47
CA GLU A 31 -18.03 11.61 -6.30
C GLU A 31 -16.89 11.46 -5.27
N GLY A 32 -15.74 12.07 -5.55
CA GLY A 32 -14.58 12.04 -4.67
C GLY A 32 -13.64 10.85 -4.88
N ILE A 33 -13.95 9.93 -5.80
CA ILE A 33 -13.00 8.94 -6.34
C ILE A 33 -12.82 9.21 -7.83
N GLU A 34 -11.60 9.40 -8.28
CA GLU A 34 -11.27 9.59 -9.70
C GLU A 34 -11.05 8.23 -10.37
N PRO A 35 -11.91 7.80 -11.31
CA PRO A 35 -11.68 6.59 -12.08
C PRO A 35 -10.73 6.87 -13.25
N ILE A 36 -9.66 6.06 -13.35
CA ILE A 36 -8.66 6.16 -14.41
C ILE A 36 -8.69 4.86 -15.22
N SER A 37 -9.02 4.97 -16.51
CA SER A 37 -9.07 3.80 -17.38
C SER A 37 -7.71 3.44 -17.96
N ILE A 38 -7.29 2.18 -17.80
CA ILE A 38 -6.04 1.63 -18.38
C ILE A 38 -6.35 0.28 -19.02
N LEU A 39 -5.94 0.11 -20.28
CA LEU A 39 -6.27 -1.08 -21.08
C LEU A 39 -5.55 -2.35 -20.61
N ASP A 40 -4.25 -2.25 -20.33
CA ASP A 40 -3.42 -3.38 -19.94
C ASP A 40 -3.36 -3.51 -18.42
N GLU A 41 -3.80 -4.65 -17.90
CA GLU A 41 -3.93 -4.89 -16.46
C GLU A 41 -2.59 -4.85 -15.74
N ARG A 42 -1.51 -5.36 -16.34
CA ARG A 42 -0.18 -5.31 -15.72
C ARG A 42 0.29 -3.87 -15.57
N SER A 43 0.11 -3.04 -16.59
CA SER A 43 0.43 -1.61 -16.54
C SER A 43 -0.46 -0.89 -15.52
N ALA A 44 -1.75 -1.22 -15.47
CA ALA A 44 -2.71 -0.69 -14.51
C ALA A 44 -2.30 -0.98 -13.07
N GLY A 45 -1.83 -2.20 -12.78
CA GLY A 45 -1.36 -2.59 -11.46
C GLY A 45 -0.22 -1.72 -10.97
N PHE A 46 0.82 -1.53 -11.79
CA PHE A 46 1.96 -0.66 -11.42
C PHE A 46 1.60 0.82 -11.39
N PHE A 47 0.67 1.27 -12.22
CA PHE A 47 0.17 2.64 -12.17
C PHE A 47 -0.57 2.91 -10.85
N ALA A 48 -1.46 2.00 -10.44
CA ALA A 48 -2.17 2.09 -9.16
C ALA A 48 -1.20 2.04 -7.96
N LEU A 49 -0.16 1.21 -8.02
CA LEU A 49 0.92 1.17 -7.05
C LEU A 49 1.61 2.54 -6.92
N GLY A 50 1.91 3.19 -8.05
CA GLY A 50 2.52 4.53 -8.08
C GLY A 50 1.61 5.59 -7.45
N LEU A 51 0.31 5.56 -7.75
CA LEU A 51 -0.69 6.44 -7.14
C LEU A 51 -0.75 6.25 -5.63
N ALA A 52 -0.83 5.00 -5.15
CA ALA A 52 -0.89 4.70 -3.73
C ALA A 52 0.38 5.17 -2.99
N LYS A 53 1.56 4.98 -3.58
CA LYS A 53 2.83 5.52 -3.04
C LYS A 53 2.82 7.04 -2.95
N ARG A 54 2.36 7.72 -4.01
CA ARG A 54 2.30 9.19 -4.06
C ARG A 54 1.36 9.78 -3.03
N GLU A 55 0.14 9.22 -2.94
CA GLU A 55 -0.91 9.74 -2.06
C GLU A 55 -0.69 9.33 -0.59
N GLY A 56 0.11 8.31 -0.35
CA GLY A 56 0.22 7.71 0.98
C GLY A 56 -1.10 7.14 1.48
N ALA A 57 -1.95 6.68 0.56
CA ALA A 57 -3.28 6.13 0.81
C ALA A 57 -3.56 5.01 -0.19
N ALA A 58 -4.52 4.14 0.13
CA ALA A 58 -4.87 3.04 -0.75
C ALA A 58 -5.44 3.54 -2.08
N ALA A 59 -5.04 2.90 -3.20
CA ALA A 59 -5.67 3.04 -4.49
C ALA A 59 -6.45 1.75 -4.84
N ALA A 60 -7.61 1.91 -5.45
CA ALA A 60 -8.38 0.77 -5.96
C ALA A 60 -7.88 0.36 -7.35
N LEU A 61 -7.86 -0.95 -7.60
CA LEU A 61 -7.45 -1.56 -8.86
C LEU A 61 -8.51 -2.57 -9.29
N VAL A 62 -9.10 -2.38 -10.46
CA VAL A 62 -10.29 -3.12 -10.91
C VAL A 62 -10.03 -3.81 -12.22
N CYS A 63 -10.37 -5.09 -12.32
CA CYS A 63 -10.37 -5.83 -13.57
C CYS A 63 -11.58 -6.76 -13.72
N THR A 64 -11.78 -7.23 -14.94
CA THR A 64 -12.73 -8.30 -15.26
C THR A 64 -12.23 -9.67 -14.79
N SER A 65 -13.01 -10.71 -15.02
CA SER A 65 -12.66 -12.08 -14.64
C SER A 65 -11.65 -12.73 -15.58
N GLY A 66 -11.10 -13.86 -15.14
CA GLY A 66 -10.15 -14.65 -15.90
C GLY A 66 -8.71 -14.16 -15.74
N THR A 67 -7.91 -14.28 -16.79
CA THR A 67 -6.49 -13.94 -16.76
C THR A 67 -6.19 -12.45 -16.51
N ALA A 68 -7.19 -11.58 -16.63
CA ALA A 68 -7.08 -10.16 -16.23
C ALA A 68 -6.58 -10.04 -14.78
N ALA A 69 -7.22 -10.79 -13.87
CA ALA A 69 -6.81 -10.81 -12.46
C ALA A 69 -5.36 -11.31 -12.29
N ALA A 70 -4.93 -12.33 -13.06
CA ALA A 70 -3.57 -12.85 -12.97
C ALA A 70 -2.50 -11.81 -13.40
N ASN A 71 -2.84 -10.87 -14.29
CA ASN A 71 -1.93 -9.81 -14.71
C ASN A 71 -1.65 -8.76 -13.62
N PHE A 72 -2.45 -8.69 -12.56
CA PHE A 72 -2.17 -7.85 -11.40
C PHE A 72 -1.08 -8.44 -10.49
N PHE A 73 -0.78 -9.72 -10.61
CA PHE A 73 0.08 -10.42 -9.67
C PHE A 73 1.45 -9.76 -9.46
N PRO A 74 2.20 -9.33 -10.50
CA PRO A 74 3.48 -8.65 -10.28
C PRO A 74 3.36 -7.38 -9.44
N ALA A 75 2.31 -6.59 -9.63
CA ALA A 75 2.08 -5.38 -8.86
C ALA A 75 1.64 -5.69 -7.41
N ILE A 76 0.87 -6.77 -7.19
CA ILE A 76 0.49 -7.24 -5.86
C ILE A 76 1.73 -7.68 -5.07
N VAL A 77 2.65 -8.42 -5.71
CA VAL A 77 3.93 -8.82 -5.11
C VAL A 77 4.72 -7.58 -4.69
N GLU A 78 4.90 -6.64 -5.60
CA GLU A 78 5.64 -5.40 -5.32
C GLU A 78 4.95 -4.57 -4.22
N ALA A 79 3.61 -4.48 -4.22
CA ALA A 79 2.86 -3.79 -3.17
C ALA A 79 3.07 -4.45 -1.79
N SER A 80 3.10 -5.78 -1.74
CA SER A 80 3.35 -6.55 -0.52
C SER A 80 4.75 -6.30 0.02
N GLU A 81 5.78 -6.43 -0.82
CA GLU A 81 7.18 -6.27 -0.45
C GLU A 81 7.52 -4.81 -0.07
N SER A 82 6.86 -3.85 -0.73
CA SER A 82 7.05 -2.42 -0.47
C SER A 82 6.08 -1.84 0.56
N GLY A 83 5.19 -2.64 1.17
CA GLY A 83 4.22 -2.17 2.15
C GLY A 83 3.25 -1.10 1.60
N VAL A 84 2.87 -1.19 0.32
CA VAL A 84 2.00 -0.21 -0.33
C VAL A 84 0.55 -0.67 -0.25
N PRO A 85 -0.36 0.13 0.31
CA PRO A 85 -1.77 -0.23 0.37
C PRO A 85 -2.38 -0.20 -1.04
N LEU A 86 -2.87 -1.35 -1.49
CA LEU A 86 -3.51 -1.51 -2.80
C LEU A 86 -4.76 -2.36 -2.65
N ILE A 87 -5.89 -1.94 -3.20
CA ILE A 87 -7.17 -2.65 -3.09
C ILE A 87 -7.49 -3.28 -4.44
N ALA A 88 -7.17 -4.56 -4.63
CA ALA A 88 -7.50 -5.30 -5.82
C ALA A 88 -8.95 -5.81 -5.77
N LEU A 89 -9.78 -5.32 -6.68
CA LEU A 89 -11.17 -5.72 -6.89
C LEU A 89 -11.25 -6.52 -8.19
N THR A 90 -11.31 -7.83 -8.10
CA THR A 90 -11.39 -8.71 -9.28
C THR A 90 -12.83 -9.16 -9.48
N ALA A 91 -13.47 -8.67 -10.53
CA ALA A 91 -14.81 -9.16 -10.89
C ALA A 91 -14.73 -10.63 -11.30
N ASP A 92 -15.72 -11.42 -10.89
CA ASP A 92 -15.73 -12.86 -11.15
C ASP A 92 -17.10 -13.37 -11.60
N ARG A 93 -17.09 -14.58 -12.16
CA ARG A 93 -18.32 -15.36 -12.38
C ARG A 93 -18.93 -15.76 -11.04
N PRO A 94 -20.27 -15.84 -10.98
CA PRO A 94 -20.93 -16.36 -9.77
C PRO A 94 -20.59 -17.84 -9.58
N PRO A 95 -20.73 -18.37 -8.36
CA PRO A 95 -20.33 -19.75 -8.02
C PRO A 95 -20.88 -20.84 -8.95
N GLU A 96 -22.12 -20.69 -9.44
CA GLU A 96 -22.77 -21.62 -10.35
C GLU A 96 -22.12 -21.71 -11.74
N LEU A 97 -21.34 -20.74 -12.15
CA LEU A 97 -20.59 -20.71 -13.41
C LEU A 97 -19.12 -21.11 -13.24
N ARG A 98 -18.70 -21.53 -12.06
CA ARG A 98 -17.34 -22.04 -11.79
C ARG A 98 -17.29 -23.56 -11.99
N ASN A 99 -16.13 -24.09 -12.33
CA ASN A 99 -15.88 -25.53 -12.52
C ASN A 99 -16.73 -26.20 -13.61
N CYS A 100 -17.41 -25.43 -14.46
CA CYS A 100 -18.23 -25.94 -15.57
C CYS A 100 -17.70 -25.54 -16.94
N ARG A 101 -16.44 -25.09 -17.04
CA ARG A 101 -15.79 -24.60 -18.26
C ARG A 101 -16.47 -23.37 -18.87
N ALA A 102 -17.13 -22.54 -18.06
CA ALA A 102 -17.65 -21.26 -18.54
C ALA A 102 -16.49 -20.39 -19.08
N GLY A 103 -16.76 -19.66 -20.15
CA GLY A 103 -15.74 -18.84 -20.81
C GLY A 103 -15.15 -17.79 -19.87
N GLN A 104 -13.85 -17.55 -19.95
CA GLN A 104 -13.12 -16.53 -19.16
C GLN A 104 -13.31 -16.71 -17.64
N THR A 105 -13.24 -17.96 -17.18
CA THR A 105 -13.35 -18.34 -15.77
C THR A 105 -12.11 -19.10 -15.35
N ILE A 106 -11.49 -18.65 -14.26
CA ILE A 106 -10.36 -19.30 -13.58
C ILE A 106 -10.69 -19.36 -12.09
N ASP A 107 -9.87 -20.05 -11.30
CA ASP A 107 -9.94 -19.95 -9.84
C ASP A 107 -9.29 -18.64 -9.41
N GLN A 108 -10.13 -17.68 -9.00
CA GLN A 108 -9.70 -16.34 -8.57
C GLN A 108 -9.63 -16.22 -7.04
N VAL A 109 -10.29 -17.14 -6.33
CA VAL A 109 -10.27 -17.12 -4.86
C VAL A 109 -8.89 -17.52 -4.38
N GLY A 110 -8.23 -16.61 -3.66
CA GLY A 110 -6.85 -16.84 -3.20
C GLY A 110 -5.78 -16.80 -4.29
N LEU A 111 -6.09 -16.25 -5.48
CA LEU A 111 -5.19 -16.20 -6.64
C LEU A 111 -3.80 -15.67 -6.32
N TYR A 112 -3.70 -14.71 -5.42
CA TYR A 112 -2.42 -14.06 -5.09
C TYR A 112 -1.66 -14.72 -3.91
N GLY A 113 -2.13 -15.87 -3.44
CA GLY A 113 -1.47 -16.63 -2.38
C GLY A 113 -1.35 -15.83 -1.08
N SER A 114 -0.14 -15.78 -0.52
CA SER A 114 0.16 -15.11 0.76
C SER A 114 0.63 -13.66 0.63
N TYR A 115 0.64 -13.10 -0.57
CA TYR A 115 1.10 -11.72 -0.79
C TYR A 115 0.12 -10.66 -0.28
N PRO A 116 -1.21 -10.77 -0.46
CA PRO A 116 -2.13 -9.85 0.18
C PRO A 116 -2.06 -9.96 1.70
N VAL A 117 -2.13 -8.82 2.39
CA VAL A 117 -2.24 -8.80 3.87
C VAL A 117 -3.57 -9.38 4.31
N ASP A 118 -4.58 -9.31 3.44
CA ASP A 118 -5.84 -10.02 3.60
C ASP A 118 -6.57 -10.19 2.26
N GLN A 119 -7.44 -11.21 2.20
CA GLN A 119 -8.21 -11.52 1.00
C GLN A 119 -9.54 -12.20 1.33
N ALA A 120 -10.57 -11.89 0.55
CA ALA A 120 -11.88 -12.52 0.66
C ALA A 120 -12.63 -12.56 -0.68
N GLU A 121 -13.58 -13.47 -0.76
CA GLU A 121 -14.66 -13.38 -1.73
C GLU A 121 -15.84 -12.64 -1.10
N LEU A 122 -16.36 -11.64 -1.80
CA LEU A 122 -17.58 -10.95 -1.40
C LEU A 122 -18.83 -11.78 -1.77
N ALA A 123 -19.88 -11.61 -1.01
CA ALA A 123 -21.16 -12.19 -1.37
C ALA A 123 -21.69 -11.60 -2.69
N LEU A 124 -22.54 -12.36 -3.40
CA LEU A 124 -23.27 -11.84 -4.54
C LEU A 124 -24.05 -10.59 -4.13
N PRO A 125 -24.11 -9.57 -5.02
CA PRO A 125 -24.88 -8.36 -4.74
C PRO A 125 -26.34 -8.67 -4.44
N GLU A 126 -26.83 -8.10 -3.37
CA GLU A 126 -28.21 -8.19 -2.89
C GLU A 126 -28.65 -6.84 -2.31
N SER A 127 -29.89 -6.42 -2.62
CA SER A 127 -30.43 -5.12 -2.23
C SER A 127 -31.06 -5.09 -0.84
N SER A 128 -30.66 -5.96 0.09
CA SER A 128 -31.14 -5.90 1.48
C SER A 128 -30.24 -5.03 2.34
N LEU A 129 -30.83 -4.29 3.28
CA LEU A 129 -30.11 -3.40 4.20
C LEU A 129 -29.06 -4.15 5.02
N ASP A 130 -29.38 -5.37 5.47
CA ASP A 130 -28.45 -6.16 6.27
C ASP A 130 -27.23 -6.61 5.44
N ARG A 131 -27.44 -6.98 4.19
CA ARG A 131 -26.34 -7.33 3.27
C ARG A 131 -25.48 -6.11 2.95
N LEU A 132 -26.07 -4.95 2.79
CA LEU A 132 -25.33 -3.70 2.58
C LEU A 132 -24.50 -3.31 3.83
N ARG A 133 -25.03 -3.51 5.03
CA ARG A 133 -24.29 -3.31 6.29
C ARG A 133 -23.12 -4.29 6.42
N GLU A 134 -23.32 -5.55 6.09
CA GLU A 134 -22.28 -6.56 6.07
C GLU A 134 -21.17 -6.23 5.07
N LEU A 135 -21.55 -5.87 3.83
CA LEU A 135 -20.61 -5.42 2.80
C LEU A 135 -19.80 -4.21 3.25
N ARG A 136 -20.47 -3.18 3.81
CA ARG A 136 -19.82 -1.99 4.35
C ARG A 136 -18.79 -2.36 5.43
N LYS A 137 -19.18 -3.21 6.39
CA LYS A 137 -18.30 -3.65 7.48
C LYS A 137 -17.10 -4.42 6.93
N THR A 138 -17.32 -5.35 6.01
CA THR A 138 -16.26 -6.15 5.39
C THR A 138 -15.27 -5.25 4.65
N VAL A 139 -15.75 -4.44 3.71
CA VAL A 139 -14.89 -3.55 2.92
C VAL A 139 -14.13 -2.56 3.81
N GLY A 140 -14.82 -1.97 4.80
CA GLY A 140 -14.19 -1.05 5.77
C GLY A 140 -13.06 -1.71 6.54
N SER A 141 -13.27 -2.92 7.08
CA SER A 141 -12.26 -3.69 7.79
C SER A 141 -11.06 -4.05 6.91
N PHE A 142 -11.29 -4.41 5.63
CA PHE A 142 -10.22 -4.71 4.70
C PHE A 142 -9.38 -3.46 4.36
N CYS A 143 -10.03 -2.31 4.20
CA CYS A 143 -9.32 -1.03 4.04
C CYS A 143 -8.42 -0.73 5.25
N ASP A 144 -8.92 -0.93 6.46
CA ASP A 144 -8.14 -0.70 7.67
C ASP A 144 -6.93 -1.65 7.74
N ARG A 145 -7.11 -2.92 7.39
CA ARG A 145 -6.02 -3.91 7.34
C ARG A 145 -5.00 -3.64 6.25
N SER A 146 -5.40 -2.99 5.15
CA SER A 146 -4.43 -2.56 4.12
C SER A 146 -3.45 -1.50 4.61
N ILE A 147 -3.77 -0.82 5.72
CA ILE A 147 -2.98 0.26 6.31
C ILE A 147 -2.24 -0.18 7.58
N SER A 148 -2.89 -0.95 8.44
CA SER A 148 -2.39 -1.28 9.79
C SER A 148 -2.81 -2.71 10.21
N PRO A 149 -1.97 -3.44 10.97
CA PRO A 149 -0.66 -3.06 11.52
C PRO A 149 0.48 -3.10 10.48
N ARG A 150 0.34 -3.91 9.42
CA ARG A 150 1.28 -3.99 8.30
C ARG A 150 0.59 -3.46 7.05
N SER A 151 1.12 -2.39 6.48
CA SER A 151 0.61 -1.87 5.21
C SER A 151 0.90 -2.83 4.06
N GLY A 152 -0.07 -2.95 3.13
CA GLY A 152 0.08 -3.84 1.97
C GLY A 152 -1.20 -4.01 1.17
N PRO A 153 -1.16 -4.82 0.10
CA PRO A 153 -2.30 -5.06 -0.75
C PRO A 153 -3.35 -5.93 -0.07
N ILE A 154 -4.61 -5.69 -0.42
CA ILE A 154 -5.73 -6.59 -0.14
C ILE A 154 -6.37 -7.06 -1.43
N HIS A 155 -7.02 -8.23 -1.40
CA HIS A 155 -7.76 -8.75 -2.55
C HIS A 155 -9.21 -9.05 -2.17
N LEU A 156 -10.14 -8.47 -2.92
CA LEU A 156 -11.56 -8.76 -2.83
C LEU A 156 -12.03 -9.31 -4.18
N ASN A 157 -12.38 -10.60 -4.22
CA ASN A 157 -13.01 -11.23 -5.37
C ASN A 157 -14.49 -10.92 -5.34
N VAL A 158 -15.04 -10.39 -6.45
CA VAL A 158 -16.39 -9.82 -6.50
C VAL A 158 -17.21 -10.51 -7.58
N PRO A 159 -18.00 -11.52 -7.20
CA PRO A 159 -18.83 -12.24 -8.17
C PRO A 159 -20.06 -11.43 -8.57
N PHE A 160 -20.41 -11.47 -9.86
CA PHE A 160 -21.60 -10.84 -10.42
C PHE A 160 -22.38 -11.81 -11.30
N ARG A 161 -23.70 -11.77 -11.19
CA ARG A 161 -24.65 -12.38 -12.15
C ARG A 161 -25.00 -11.40 -13.26
N ASP A 162 -25.50 -11.91 -14.36
CA ASP A 162 -26.14 -11.08 -15.38
C ASP A 162 -27.52 -10.60 -14.87
N PRO A 163 -28.00 -9.41 -15.29
CA PRO A 163 -27.37 -8.50 -16.23
C PRO A 163 -26.23 -7.68 -15.60
N LEU A 164 -25.18 -7.40 -16.40
CA LEU A 164 -24.00 -6.66 -15.94
C LEU A 164 -24.10 -5.15 -16.17
N SER A 165 -24.87 -4.77 -17.18
CA SER A 165 -25.18 -3.35 -17.41
C SER A 165 -26.16 -2.85 -16.36
N PRO A 166 -26.00 -1.61 -15.88
CA PRO A 166 -26.97 -1.03 -14.96
C PRO A 166 -28.33 -0.96 -15.65
N LEU A 167 -29.35 -1.43 -14.94
CA LEU A 167 -30.74 -1.23 -15.33
C LEU A 167 -31.17 0.19 -14.93
N PRO A 168 -32.21 0.77 -15.58
CA PRO A 168 -32.80 2.03 -15.17
C PRO A 168 -33.23 1.99 -13.69
N ASP A 169 -33.06 3.11 -12.97
CA ASP A 169 -33.30 3.21 -11.53
C ASP A 169 -34.75 2.88 -11.14
N GLU A 170 -35.71 3.03 -12.06
CA GLU A 170 -37.11 2.65 -11.88
C GLU A 170 -37.36 1.14 -11.61
N PHE A 171 -36.37 0.30 -11.87
CA PHE A 171 -36.42 -1.14 -11.56
C PHE A 171 -35.88 -1.49 -10.16
N PHE A 172 -35.42 -0.51 -9.41
CA PHE A 172 -34.85 -0.73 -8.08
C PHE A 172 -35.57 0.08 -7.03
N GLU A 173 -36.13 -0.61 -6.05
CA GLU A 173 -36.51 0.04 -4.79
C GLU A 173 -35.20 0.28 -4.00
N ASN A 174 -34.96 1.53 -3.61
CA ASN A 174 -33.85 1.83 -2.74
C ASN A 174 -34.15 1.25 -1.33
N PRO A 175 -33.40 0.26 -0.84
CA PRO A 175 -33.67 -0.39 0.43
C PRO A 175 -33.33 0.50 1.63
N ILE A 176 -32.78 1.69 1.39
CA ILE A 176 -32.33 2.64 2.40
C ILE A 176 -33.04 3.96 2.12
N SER A 177 -33.72 4.52 3.13
CA SER A 177 -34.27 5.87 3.07
C SER A 177 -33.16 6.92 2.96
N ASP A 178 -33.46 8.10 2.44
CA ASP A 178 -32.50 9.20 2.34
C ASP A 178 -31.94 9.60 3.72
N GLU A 179 -32.72 9.47 4.77
CA GLU A 179 -32.31 9.74 6.13
C GLU A 179 -31.34 8.69 6.63
N GLU A 180 -31.64 7.41 6.45
CA GLU A 180 -30.71 6.31 6.80
C GLU A 180 -29.43 6.37 5.97
N TRP A 181 -29.50 6.74 4.69
CA TRP A 181 -28.34 6.87 3.82
C TRP A 181 -27.34 7.90 4.33
N ARG A 182 -27.79 9.01 4.88
CA ARG A 182 -26.92 10.05 5.46
C ARG A 182 -26.05 9.53 6.58
N PHE A 183 -26.58 8.61 7.40
CA PHE A 183 -25.89 8.06 8.56
C PHE A 183 -25.29 6.68 8.29
N PHE A 184 -25.57 6.09 7.12
CA PHE A 184 -25.14 4.73 6.80
C PHE A 184 -23.62 4.57 6.80
N PHE A 185 -22.88 5.62 6.53
CA PHE A 185 -21.42 5.64 6.48
C PHE A 185 -20.77 6.31 7.70
N ASP A 186 -21.54 6.74 8.67
CA ASP A 186 -21.01 7.31 9.91
C ASP A 186 -20.13 6.30 10.66
N GLY A 187 -19.05 6.80 11.27
CA GLY A 187 -18.09 5.96 11.99
C GLY A 187 -17.16 5.16 11.10
N LEU A 188 -17.18 5.37 9.78
CA LEU A 188 -16.18 4.84 8.85
C LEU A 188 -15.01 5.83 8.70
N ASP A 189 -14.48 6.32 9.80
CA ASP A 189 -13.29 7.17 9.72
C ASP A 189 -12.15 6.42 9.05
N SER A 190 -11.35 7.14 8.25
CA SER A 190 -10.09 6.60 7.76
C SER A 190 -9.28 6.10 8.95
N ALA A 191 -8.73 4.90 8.86
CA ALA A 191 -7.94 4.33 9.94
C ALA A 191 -6.95 5.38 10.43
N GLY A 192 -7.17 5.89 11.64
CA GLY A 192 -6.29 6.86 12.25
C GLY A 192 -4.92 6.22 12.35
N LYS A 193 -3.91 6.85 11.74
CA LYS A 193 -2.53 6.41 11.90
C LYS A 193 -2.24 6.44 13.39
N SER A 194 -2.13 5.27 14.01
CA SER A 194 -1.66 5.16 15.39
C SER A 194 -0.29 5.82 15.44
N ARG A 195 -0.18 6.96 16.10
CA ARG A 195 1.10 7.60 16.35
C ARG A 195 1.74 6.86 17.51
N LEU A 196 2.65 5.96 17.20
CA LEU A 196 3.60 5.50 18.21
C LEU A 196 4.56 6.67 18.45
N VAL A 197 4.41 7.35 19.58
CA VAL A 197 5.42 8.28 20.09
C VAL A 197 6.38 7.42 20.90
N VAL A 198 7.52 7.07 20.34
CA VAL A 198 8.63 6.43 21.07
C VAL A 198 9.51 7.54 21.58
N ASP A 199 9.64 7.64 22.89
CA ASP A 199 10.64 8.50 23.52
C ASP A 199 11.99 7.76 23.44
N LEU A 200 12.84 8.20 22.51
CA LEU A 200 14.15 7.59 22.28
C LEU A 200 15.16 8.26 23.23
N ASP A 201 15.66 7.50 24.19
CA ASP A 201 16.84 7.90 24.93
C ASP A 201 18.08 7.83 24.01
N LEU A 202 18.46 8.99 23.48
CA LEU A 202 19.63 9.09 22.60
C LEU A 202 20.96 9.02 23.35
N SER A 203 20.99 9.05 24.69
CA SER A 203 22.22 9.04 25.48
C SER A 203 23.06 7.79 25.24
N ILE A 204 22.42 6.66 24.98
CA ILE A 204 23.10 5.39 24.66
C ILE A 204 23.83 5.39 23.30
N TYR A 205 23.59 6.40 22.46
CA TYR A 205 24.21 6.53 21.14
C TYR A 205 25.21 7.68 21.05
N THR A 206 25.32 8.50 22.09
CA THR A 206 26.19 9.67 22.07
C THR A 206 27.57 9.42 22.70
N ASP A 207 27.90 8.18 23.03
CA ASP A 207 29.17 7.76 23.61
C ASP A 207 30.30 7.59 22.57
N THR A 208 30.00 7.76 21.29
CA THR A 208 30.98 7.73 20.21
C THR A 208 30.72 8.81 19.15
N ASP A 209 31.80 9.40 18.64
CA ASP A 209 31.79 10.29 17.49
C ASP A 209 31.85 9.51 16.14
N ARG A 210 32.07 8.20 16.20
CA ARG A 210 32.24 7.31 15.04
C ARG A 210 30.96 6.53 14.74
N GLY A 211 29.85 7.23 14.58
CA GLY A 211 28.60 6.62 14.20
C GLY A 211 28.20 6.86 12.76
N ALA A 212 27.20 6.11 12.29
CA ALA A 212 26.50 6.36 11.00
C ALA A 212 25.00 6.15 11.16
N ILE A 213 24.22 6.89 10.40
CA ILE A 213 22.77 6.72 10.30
C ILE A 213 22.49 6.11 8.93
N ILE A 214 21.84 4.96 8.91
CA ILE A 214 21.40 4.31 7.70
C ILE A 214 19.88 4.46 7.59
N ILE A 215 19.41 4.99 6.45
CA ILE A 215 17.99 5.17 6.21
C ILE A 215 17.63 4.33 4.98
N GLY A 216 16.95 3.23 5.22
CA GLY A 216 16.51 2.28 4.20
C GLY A 216 15.27 2.74 3.44
N ALA A 217 14.74 1.85 2.62
CA ALA A 217 13.45 2.08 1.99
C ALA A 217 12.40 2.31 3.08
N THR A 218 11.70 3.42 3.01
CA THR A 218 10.62 3.72 3.95
C THR A 218 9.32 3.28 3.33
N LEU A 219 8.62 2.38 4.02
CA LEU A 219 7.29 1.95 3.60
C LEU A 219 6.35 3.16 3.61
N ALA A 220 5.65 3.38 2.52
CA ALA A 220 4.61 4.43 2.47
C ALA A 220 3.40 3.98 3.33
N PRO A 221 2.65 4.92 3.94
CA PRO A 221 2.79 6.35 3.81
C PRO A 221 3.53 6.99 4.98
N TYR A 222 4.62 7.69 4.72
CA TYR A 222 5.24 8.55 5.71
C TYR A 222 4.66 9.97 5.61
N GLY A 223 4.18 10.50 6.72
CA GLY A 223 3.71 11.89 6.78
C GLY A 223 4.86 12.90 6.78
N ARG A 224 4.56 14.18 6.52
CA ARG A 224 5.55 15.28 6.61
C ARG A 224 6.35 15.25 7.91
N ASN A 225 5.69 14.91 9.02
CA ASN A 225 6.33 14.80 10.34
C ASN A 225 7.42 13.72 10.39
N TRP A 226 7.40 12.70 9.54
CA TRP A 226 8.44 11.67 9.52
C TRP A 226 9.78 12.26 9.07
N VAL A 227 9.77 13.03 7.96
CA VAL A 227 10.99 13.72 7.46
C VAL A 227 11.52 14.68 8.52
N ASP A 228 10.64 15.42 9.19
CA ASP A 228 11.00 16.36 10.24
C ASP A 228 11.66 15.66 11.44
N ASN A 229 11.10 14.56 11.88
CA ASN A 229 11.63 13.80 13.01
C ASN A 229 12.97 13.15 12.67
N VAL A 230 13.11 12.58 11.47
CA VAL A 230 14.38 12.01 11.02
C VAL A 230 15.45 13.10 10.87
N ALA A 231 15.09 14.28 10.34
CA ALA A 231 16.02 15.41 10.27
C ALA A 231 16.51 15.86 11.65
N ARG A 232 15.61 15.90 12.66
CA ARG A 232 15.97 16.22 14.05
C ARG A 232 16.92 15.17 14.65
N LEU A 233 16.68 13.88 14.41
CA LEU A 233 17.58 12.80 14.83
C LEU A 233 18.97 12.98 14.19
N CYS A 234 19.02 13.19 12.87
CA CYS A 234 20.29 13.39 12.16
C CYS A 234 21.05 14.63 12.64
N ALA A 235 20.34 15.72 12.93
CA ALA A 235 20.93 16.95 13.48
C ALA A 235 21.46 16.76 14.89
N ALA A 236 20.81 15.94 15.72
CA ALA A 236 21.24 15.66 17.08
C ALA A 236 22.51 14.79 17.11
N LEU A 237 22.57 13.74 16.29
CA LEU A 237 23.70 12.82 16.24
C LEU A 237 24.88 13.37 15.43
N LYS A 238 24.65 14.21 14.42
CA LYS A 238 25.66 14.77 13.49
C LYS A 238 26.52 13.71 12.79
N TRP A 239 26.02 12.51 12.69
CA TRP A 239 26.67 11.40 12.01
C TRP A 239 26.39 11.41 10.49
N PRO A 240 27.27 10.82 9.66
CA PRO A 240 26.99 10.63 8.24
C PRO A 240 25.69 9.86 8.05
N VAL A 241 24.88 10.34 7.09
CA VAL A 241 23.58 9.74 6.76
C VAL A 241 23.68 9.02 5.41
N LEU A 242 23.46 7.71 5.41
CA LEU A 242 23.50 6.84 4.24
C LEU A 242 22.06 6.47 3.86
N ALA A 243 21.41 7.32 3.07
CA ALA A 243 20.01 7.12 2.68
C ALA A 243 19.89 6.33 1.37
N ASP A 244 18.98 5.34 1.36
CA ASP A 244 18.61 4.59 0.14
C ASP A 244 18.13 5.55 -0.96
N ALA A 245 18.37 5.18 -2.23
CA ALA A 245 17.98 5.99 -3.37
C ALA A 245 16.46 6.23 -3.45
N LEU A 246 15.66 5.27 -2.96
CA LEU A 246 14.20 5.35 -2.93
C LEU A 246 13.66 6.03 -1.66
N ASN A 247 14.53 6.46 -0.74
CA ASN A 247 14.08 7.13 0.48
C ASN A 247 13.79 8.61 0.24
N PRO A 248 12.68 9.16 0.80
CA PRO A 248 12.30 10.57 0.62
C PRO A 248 13.33 11.57 1.16
N VAL A 249 14.20 11.19 2.10
CA VAL A 249 15.32 12.01 2.57
C VAL A 249 16.14 12.54 1.39
N ARG A 250 16.28 11.76 0.32
CA ARG A 250 17.00 12.16 -0.91
C ARG A 250 16.36 13.36 -1.65
N ASN A 251 15.08 13.64 -1.38
CA ASN A 251 14.37 14.79 -1.95
C ASN A 251 14.44 16.03 -1.04
N HIS A 252 15.07 15.92 0.13
CA HIS A 252 15.14 16.97 1.15
C HIS A 252 16.57 17.15 1.67
N LEU A 253 17.57 17.09 0.79
CA LEU A 253 18.99 17.16 1.16
C LEU A 253 19.37 18.48 1.85
N ASP A 254 18.66 19.56 1.61
CA ASP A 254 18.76 20.82 2.33
C ASP A 254 18.56 20.69 3.83
N ARG A 255 17.82 19.69 4.26
CA ARG A 255 17.51 19.39 5.67
C ARG A 255 18.44 18.32 6.27
N PHE A 256 19.25 17.67 5.45
CA PHE A 256 20.16 16.58 5.82
C PHE A 256 21.61 16.89 5.43
N PRO A 257 22.27 17.85 6.09
CA PRO A 257 23.59 18.33 5.69
C PRO A 257 24.68 17.25 5.74
N TYR A 258 24.45 16.18 6.49
CA TYR A 258 25.39 15.05 6.60
C TYR A 258 25.04 13.88 5.66
N CYS A 259 24.13 14.05 4.71
CA CYS A 259 23.73 13.00 3.79
C CYS A 259 24.82 12.71 2.75
N VAL A 260 25.31 11.47 2.74
CA VAL A 260 26.33 10.98 1.83
C VAL A 260 25.66 10.21 0.69
N SER A 261 25.35 10.91 -0.41
CA SER A 261 24.63 10.33 -1.55
C SER A 261 25.41 9.25 -2.30
N GLY A 262 26.76 9.34 -2.31
CA GLY A 262 27.65 8.41 -2.99
C GLY A 262 28.15 7.25 -2.12
N TYR A 263 27.48 6.95 -1.01
CA TYR A 263 27.97 5.96 -0.03
C TYR A 263 28.25 4.57 -0.65
N ASP A 264 27.49 4.13 -1.64
CA ASP A 264 27.70 2.82 -2.29
C ASP A 264 29.08 2.74 -2.95
N THR A 265 29.51 3.81 -3.61
CA THR A 265 30.85 3.92 -4.21
C THR A 265 31.93 3.99 -3.12
N ILE A 266 31.70 4.73 -2.06
CA ILE A 266 32.63 4.85 -0.93
C ILE A 266 32.85 3.49 -0.28
N CYS A 267 31.79 2.73 0.00
CA CYS A 267 31.86 1.40 0.62
C CYS A 267 32.61 0.36 -0.25
N ARG A 268 32.85 0.62 -1.53
CA ARG A 268 33.70 -0.22 -2.41
C ARG A 268 35.19 0.08 -2.25
N SER A 269 35.54 1.24 -1.70
CA SER A 269 36.92 1.64 -1.52
C SER A 269 37.61 0.82 -0.41
N PRO A 270 38.89 0.43 -0.60
CA PRO A 270 39.68 -0.16 0.47
C PRO A 270 39.79 0.73 1.71
N ILE A 271 39.83 2.06 1.54
CA ILE A 271 39.87 3.05 2.64
C ILE A 271 38.65 2.93 3.52
N ALA A 272 37.46 2.71 2.95
CA ALA A 272 36.24 2.55 3.70
C ALA A 272 36.26 1.34 4.65
N ASN A 273 37.05 0.32 4.33
CA ASN A 273 37.16 -0.90 5.15
C ASN A 273 38.13 -0.74 6.35
N GLY A 274 38.85 0.36 6.43
CA GLY A 274 39.77 0.66 7.53
C GLY A 274 39.36 1.90 8.32
N GLU A 275 39.39 3.04 7.65
CA GLU A 275 39.27 4.33 8.32
C GLU A 275 37.83 4.80 8.58
N LEU A 276 36.88 4.36 7.70
CA LEU A 276 35.51 4.85 7.71
C LEU A 276 34.51 3.87 8.36
N VAL A 277 34.99 2.81 8.99
CA VAL A 277 34.12 1.85 9.67
C VAL A 277 33.50 2.53 10.91
N PRO A 278 32.17 2.65 10.99
CA PRO A 278 31.52 3.19 12.18
C PRO A 278 31.57 2.18 13.33
N GLU A 279 31.65 2.67 14.53
CA GLU A 279 31.52 1.86 15.74
C GLU A 279 30.08 1.49 16.03
N LYS A 280 29.14 2.42 15.74
CA LYS A 280 27.70 2.23 15.92
C LYS A 280 26.92 2.69 14.70
N VAL A 281 25.85 1.98 14.40
CA VAL A 281 24.93 2.34 13.33
C VAL A 281 23.49 2.36 13.84
N VAL A 282 22.81 3.47 13.58
CA VAL A 282 21.36 3.58 13.75
C VAL A 282 20.70 3.37 12.40
N VAL A 283 19.85 2.36 12.30
CA VAL A 283 19.07 2.06 11.09
C VAL A 283 17.65 2.57 11.28
N VAL A 284 17.21 3.47 10.41
CA VAL A 284 15.82 3.96 10.38
C VAL A 284 15.08 3.23 9.27
N GLY A 285 14.08 2.44 9.64
CA GLY A 285 13.39 1.53 8.72
C GLY A 285 14.22 0.28 8.40
N ASP A 286 14.07 -0.23 7.18
CA ASP A 286 14.82 -1.40 6.71
C ASP A 286 16.23 -1.04 6.23
N LEU A 287 17.10 -2.04 6.11
CA LEU A 287 18.40 -1.85 5.49
C LEU A 287 18.25 -1.53 3.98
N PRO A 288 19.04 -0.58 3.43
CA PRO A 288 19.06 -0.28 2.01
C PRO A 288 19.26 -1.52 1.14
N ILE A 289 18.80 -1.45 -0.12
CA ILE A 289 18.93 -2.53 -1.10
C ILE A 289 20.40 -2.78 -1.47
N SER A 290 21.28 -1.81 -1.27
CA SER A 290 22.70 -1.88 -1.60
C SER A 290 23.39 -3.13 -1.03
N LYS A 291 23.72 -4.07 -1.91
CA LYS A 291 24.51 -5.25 -1.55
C LYS A 291 25.90 -4.86 -1.05
N THR A 292 26.46 -3.78 -1.58
CA THR A 292 27.78 -3.26 -1.18
C THR A 292 27.75 -2.81 0.28
N LEU A 293 26.76 -1.98 0.66
CA LEU A 293 26.61 -1.52 2.04
C LEU A 293 26.37 -2.68 3.00
N ARG A 294 25.44 -3.59 2.67
CA ARG A 294 25.16 -4.78 3.49
C ARG A 294 26.41 -5.65 3.69
N SER A 295 27.17 -5.87 2.65
CA SER A 295 28.42 -6.64 2.74
C SER A 295 29.51 -5.92 3.53
N TRP A 296 29.56 -4.58 3.43
CA TRP A 296 30.50 -3.75 4.17
C TRP A 296 30.20 -3.77 5.68
N LEU A 297 28.95 -3.60 6.09
CA LEU A 297 28.50 -3.71 7.48
C LEU A 297 28.82 -5.10 8.06
N LYS A 298 28.47 -6.17 7.31
CA LYS A 298 28.69 -7.55 7.76
C LYS A 298 30.17 -7.87 7.95
N ARG A 299 31.04 -7.43 7.03
CA ARG A 299 32.49 -7.71 7.11
C ARG A 299 33.16 -7.06 8.30
N ASN A 300 32.66 -5.92 8.72
CA ASN A 300 33.24 -5.12 9.78
C ASN A 300 32.56 -5.35 11.15
N ASP A 301 31.61 -6.30 11.21
CA ASP A 301 30.88 -6.66 12.44
C ASP A 301 30.34 -5.45 13.23
N VAL A 302 29.73 -4.51 12.48
CA VAL A 302 29.28 -3.23 13.05
C VAL A 302 28.02 -3.44 13.89
N GLU A 303 28.00 -2.89 15.09
CA GLU A 303 26.81 -2.87 15.95
C GLU A 303 25.70 -2.03 15.33
N MET A 304 24.51 -2.62 15.17
CA MET A 304 23.37 -1.95 14.55
C MET A 304 22.16 -1.92 15.46
N VAL A 305 21.55 -0.76 15.59
CA VAL A 305 20.26 -0.57 16.29
C VAL A 305 19.19 -0.17 15.28
N PHE A 306 18.09 -0.88 15.27
CA PHE A 306 16.98 -0.65 14.34
C PHE A 306 15.87 0.17 14.98
N LEU A 307 15.53 1.29 14.37
CA LEU A 307 14.37 2.10 14.68
C LEU A 307 13.28 1.80 13.65
N ASN A 308 12.48 0.77 13.95
CA ASN A 308 11.33 0.43 13.12
C ASN A 308 10.08 1.07 13.71
N ALA A 309 9.28 1.75 12.86
CA ALA A 309 8.00 2.33 13.23
C ALA A 309 6.88 1.30 13.12
#